data_08d4081c109cc23974fa261f3ab38788
#
_entry.id   08d4081c109cc23974fa261f3ab38788
#
_cell.length_a   1.000
_cell.length_b   1.000
_cell.length_c   1.000
_cell.angle_alpha   90.00
_cell.angle_beta   90.00
_cell.angle_gamma   90.00
#
_symmetry.space_group_name_H-M   'P 1'
#
loop_
_entity.id
_entity.type
_entity.pdbx_description
1 polymer ?
#
loop_
_entity_poly.entity_id
_entity_poly.type
_entity_poly.pdbx_seq_one_letter_code
_entity_poly.pdbx_strand_id
1 'polypeptide(L)'
;VINLAGKSVDCRYHDENKNLILQSRLESTSVLGEAMDLCNVKPSVWMNSASATIYAHSLEKANSEAEHVIGSGFSVEVCQQWEKTFFDFTYTNVRQVALRTTIVLGKDGGAFPVMKKMTKLFAGGKQGNGKQMISWIHIDDFTNAVDHILVHDELRGSINLGSPNPARNAHFMRELRSACN
;
A
#
# COMPACT_ATOMS: atom_id res chain seq x y z
N VAL A 1 15.24 -8.68 -3.44
CA VAL A 1 14.65 -8.60 -2.09
C VAL A 1 13.29 -7.93 -2.20
N ILE A 2 12.28 -8.45 -1.49
CA ILE A 2 10.95 -7.83 -1.37
C ILE A 2 10.67 -7.69 0.12
N ASN A 3 10.48 -6.45 0.59
CA ASN A 3 10.15 -6.14 1.98
C ASN A 3 8.67 -5.79 2.10
N LEU A 4 7.90 -6.63 2.77
CA LEU A 4 6.49 -6.40 3.10
C LEU A 4 6.28 -6.30 4.63
N ALA A 5 7.35 -6.15 5.40
CA ALA A 5 7.28 -6.13 6.85
C ALA A 5 6.67 -4.83 7.39
N GLY A 6 5.89 -4.98 8.44
CA GLY A 6 5.29 -3.86 9.16
C GLY A 6 4.17 -4.32 10.09
N LYS A 7 3.99 -3.61 11.20
CA LYS A 7 2.86 -3.84 12.10
C LYS A 7 1.54 -3.58 11.37
N SER A 8 0.55 -4.47 11.60
CA SER A 8 -0.81 -4.25 11.12
C SER A 8 -1.38 -2.91 11.58
N VAL A 9 -2.06 -2.23 10.69
CA VAL A 9 -2.79 -0.98 10.97
C VAL A 9 -4.20 -1.23 11.52
N ASP A 10 -4.63 -2.50 11.60
CA ASP A 10 -5.91 -2.90 12.20
C ASP A 10 -5.81 -2.88 13.73
N CYS A 11 -5.76 -1.66 14.29
CA CYS A 11 -5.67 -1.42 15.72
C CYS A 11 -6.17 -0.01 16.06
N ARG A 12 -6.39 0.27 17.33
CA ARG A 12 -6.69 1.64 17.79
C ARG A 12 -5.42 2.50 17.72
N TYR A 13 -5.52 3.71 17.18
CA TYR A 13 -4.41 4.64 16.93
C TYR A 13 -4.11 5.52 18.18
N HIS A 14 -3.87 4.88 19.35
CA HIS A 14 -3.22 5.55 20.46
C HIS A 14 -1.70 5.64 20.22
N ASP A 15 -0.99 6.45 20.99
CA ASP A 15 0.39 6.84 20.69
C ASP A 15 1.36 5.66 20.63
N GLU A 16 1.20 4.66 21.49
CA GLU A 16 1.99 3.43 21.44
C GLU A 16 1.82 2.68 20.11
N ASN A 17 0.57 2.46 19.66
CA ASN A 17 0.31 1.80 18.39
C ASN A 17 0.79 2.62 17.20
N LYS A 18 0.65 3.95 17.24
CA LYS A 18 1.20 4.83 16.20
C LYS A 18 2.71 4.69 16.12
N ASN A 19 3.40 4.71 17.26
CA ASN A 19 4.84 4.50 17.30
C ASN A 19 5.24 3.13 16.75
N LEU A 20 4.58 2.06 17.16
CA LEU A 20 4.85 0.71 16.65
C LEU A 20 4.59 0.58 15.14
N ILE A 21 3.54 1.22 14.61
CA ILE A 21 3.25 1.25 13.17
C ILE A 21 4.38 1.93 12.40
N LEU A 22 4.87 3.06 12.88
CA LEU A 22 5.96 3.78 12.26
C LEU A 22 7.27 3.00 12.40
N GLN A 23 7.71 2.69 13.61
CA GLN A 23 9.01 2.09 13.88
C GLN A 23 9.18 0.73 13.18
N SER A 24 8.15 -0.13 13.19
CA SER A 24 8.23 -1.43 12.51
C SER A 24 8.55 -1.32 11.02
N ARG A 25 8.16 -0.23 10.37
CA ARG A 25 8.45 0.04 8.96
C ARG A 25 9.84 0.60 8.76
N LEU A 26 10.21 1.59 9.56
CA LEU A 26 11.53 2.23 9.48
C LEU A 26 12.62 1.21 9.81
N GLU A 27 12.50 0.49 10.91
CA GLU A 27 13.47 -0.50 11.37
C GLU A 27 13.62 -1.67 10.37
N SER A 28 12.51 -2.23 9.86
CA SER A 28 12.60 -3.30 8.86
C SER A 28 13.26 -2.86 7.57
N THR A 29 13.06 -1.62 7.17
CA THR A 29 13.68 -1.04 5.97
C THR A 29 15.16 -0.75 6.23
N SER A 30 15.49 -0.13 7.36
CA SER A 30 16.89 0.21 7.73
C SER A 30 17.75 -1.04 7.86
N VAL A 31 17.26 -2.06 8.57
CA VAL A 31 18.03 -3.31 8.77
C VAL A 31 18.35 -4.02 7.45
N LEU A 32 17.44 -3.94 6.47
CA LEU A 32 17.70 -4.51 5.14
C LEU A 32 18.71 -3.69 4.35
N GLY A 33 18.65 -2.36 4.43
CA GLY A 33 19.64 -1.48 3.83
C GLY A 33 21.04 -1.71 4.42
N GLU A 34 21.15 -1.73 5.75
CA GLU A 34 22.39 -2.01 6.47
C GLU A 34 22.95 -3.40 6.11
N ALA A 35 22.09 -4.42 6.04
CA ALA A 35 22.51 -5.75 5.62
C ALA A 35 23.02 -5.79 4.17
N MET A 36 22.38 -5.03 3.26
CA MET A 36 22.86 -4.91 1.89
C MET A 36 24.20 -4.17 1.80
N ASP A 37 24.45 -3.19 2.66
CA ASP A 37 25.77 -2.52 2.72
C ASP A 37 26.89 -3.51 3.05
N LEU A 38 26.62 -4.49 3.88
CA LEU A 38 27.56 -5.55 4.26
C LEU A 38 27.70 -6.68 3.22
N CYS A 39 26.79 -6.77 2.24
CA CYS A 39 26.84 -7.83 1.24
C CYS A 39 27.93 -7.56 0.18
N ASN A 40 28.77 -8.55 -0.10
CA ASN A 40 29.70 -8.52 -1.23
C ASN A 40 28.98 -8.55 -2.57
N VAL A 41 27.87 -9.32 -2.66
CA VAL A 41 27.02 -9.38 -3.83
C VAL A 41 25.65 -8.87 -3.44
N LYS A 42 25.29 -7.72 -3.98
CA LYS A 42 23.98 -7.10 -3.71
C LYS A 42 22.90 -7.69 -4.60
N PRO A 43 21.62 -7.70 -4.16
CA PRO A 43 20.51 -8.07 -5.02
C PRO A 43 20.37 -7.09 -6.20
N SER A 44 19.91 -7.56 -7.36
CA SER A 44 19.65 -6.68 -8.52
C SER A 44 18.48 -5.73 -8.29
N VAL A 45 17.51 -6.14 -7.46
CA VAL A 45 16.33 -5.32 -7.14
C VAL A 45 15.97 -5.41 -5.66
N TRP A 46 15.61 -4.26 -5.10
CA TRP A 46 15.00 -4.13 -3.79
C TRP A 46 13.63 -3.46 -3.93
N MET A 47 12.58 -4.21 -3.70
CA MET A 47 11.21 -3.70 -3.60
C MET A 47 10.86 -3.52 -2.14
N ASN A 48 10.32 -2.36 -1.81
CA ASN A 48 9.83 -2.06 -0.46
C ASN A 48 8.35 -1.73 -0.52
N SER A 49 7.57 -2.30 0.37
CA SER A 49 6.17 -1.90 0.51
C SER A 49 6.08 -0.42 0.80
N ALA A 50 5.10 0.21 0.22
CA ALA A 50 4.70 1.59 0.45
C ALA A 50 3.15 1.64 0.37
N SER A 51 2.55 2.81 0.44
CA SER A 51 1.10 2.90 0.40
C SER A 51 0.59 4.08 -0.41
N ALA A 52 -0.43 3.85 -1.21
CA ALA A 52 -1.19 4.91 -1.87
C ALA A 52 -1.91 5.86 -0.91
N THR A 53 -1.93 5.56 0.39
CA THR A 53 -2.39 6.46 1.46
C THR A 53 -1.58 7.76 1.54
N ILE A 54 -0.39 7.80 0.94
CA ILE A 54 0.43 9.01 0.85
C ILE A 54 -0.29 10.16 0.13
N TYR A 55 -1.21 9.85 -0.77
CA TYR A 55 -1.90 10.84 -1.59
C TYR A 55 -3.05 11.52 -0.86
N ALA A 56 -3.27 12.80 -1.19
CA ALA A 56 -4.47 13.50 -0.78
C ALA A 56 -5.73 12.88 -1.42
N HIS A 57 -6.82 12.93 -0.68
CA HIS A 57 -8.12 12.50 -1.20
C HIS A 57 -8.56 13.39 -2.38
N SER A 58 -9.00 12.77 -3.45
CA SER A 58 -9.56 13.46 -4.63
C SER A 58 -10.83 12.73 -5.11
N LEU A 59 -11.83 13.51 -5.53
CA LEU A 59 -13.06 13.01 -6.17
C LEU A 59 -13.05 13.18 -7.69
N GLU A 60 -12.14 14.02 -8.21
CA GLU A 60 -12.17 14.50 -9.60
C GLU A 60 -10.98 13.98 -10.40
N LYS A 61 -9.80 13.99 -9.81
CA LYS A 61 -8.56 13.59 -10.48
C LYS A 61 -7.88 12.45 -9.75
N ALA A 62 -7.49 11.42 -10.49
CA ALA A 62 -6.63 10.36 -9.97
C ALA A 62 -5.22 10.91 -9.68
N ASN A 63 -4.62 10.47 -8.58
CA ASN A 63 -3.19 10.70 -8.32
C ASN A 63 -2.37 9.69 -9.12
N SER A 64 -1.35 10.16 -9.81
CA SER A 64 -0.34 9.35 -10.47
C SER A 64 1.03 9.55 -9.80
N GLU A 65 2.03 8.81 -10.21
CA GLU A 65 3.39 8.97 -9.72
C GLU A 65 3.99 10.33 -10.09
N ALA A 66 3.63 10.86 -11.28
CA ALA A 66 4.14 12.14 -11.80
C ALA A 66 3.31 13.33 -11.33
N GLU A 67 1.99 13.16 -11.26
CA GLU A 67 1.06 14.24 -10.90
C GLU A 67 0.21 13.83 -9.70
N HIS A 68 0.57 14.33 -8.54
CA HIS A 68 -0.13 14.02 -7.30
C HIS A 68 -0.07 15.16 -6.29
N VAL A 69 -0.95 15.08 -5.33
CA VAL A 69 -0.93 15.91 -4.13
C VAL A 69 -0.70 15.00 -2.93
N ILE A 70 0.31 15.30 -2.14
CA ILE A 70 0.55 14.60 -0.87
C ILE A 70 -0.53 15.00 0.13
N GLY A 71 -1.07 14.01 0.83
CA GLY A 71 -2.07 14.21 1.86
C GLY A 71 -1.49 14.77 3.17
N SER A 72 -2.23 14.61 4.24
CA SER A 72 -1.82 15.04 5.58
C SER A 72 -2.29 14.07 6.65
N GLY A 73 -1.69 14.16 7.83
CA GLY A 73 -2.02 13.37 9.00
C GLY A 73 -1.16 12.12 9.16
N PHE A 74 -1.32 11.42 10.28
CA PHE A 74 -0.45 10.37 10.76
C PHE A 74 -0.11 9.29 9.70
N SER A 75 -1.12 8.77 9.00
CA SER A 75 -0.88 7.70 8.02
C SER A 75 -0.05 8.19 6.83
N VAL A 76 -0.22 9.44 6.42
CA VAL A 76 0.58 10.08 5.36
C VAL A 76 2.02 10.29 5.84
N GLU A 77 2.20 10.77 7.06
CA GLU A 77 3.52 10.96 7.68
C GLU A 77 4.30 9.64 7.76
N VAL A 78 3.61 8.54 8.13
CA VAL A 78 4.21 7.20 8.11
C VAL A 78 4.67 6.82 6.69
N CYS A 79 3.83 7.04 5.67
CA CYS A 79 4.19 6.73 4.28
C CYS A 79 5.41 7.54 3.81
N GLN A 80 5.43 8.85 4.11
CA GLN A 80 6.54 9.73 3.73
C GLN A 80 7.85 9.32 4.40
N GLN A 81 7.84 9.06 5.72
CA GLN A 81 9.03 8.63 6.43
C GLN A 81 9.51 7.25 5.96
N TRP A 82 8.60 6.34 5.68
CA TRP A 82 8.92 5.01 5.17
C TRP A 82 9.61 5.07 3.81
N GLU A 83 9.03 5.80 2.85
CA GLU A 83 9.66 5.99 1.53
C GLU A 83 10.98 6.75 1.63
N LYS A 84 11.05 7.77 2.51
CA LYS A 84 12.30 8.48 2.75
C LYS A 84 13.38 7.53 3.24
N THR A 85 13.13 6.75 4.29
CA THR A 85 14.08 5.77 4.82
C THR A 85 14.55 4.78 3.75
N PHE A 86 13.65 4.34 2.90
CA PHE A 86 13.97 3.42 1.80
C PHE A 86 14.88 4.05 0.74
N PHE A 87 14.60 5.30 0.33
CA PHE A 87 15.38 5.98 -0.71
C PHE A 87 16.61 6.72 -0.18
N ASP A 88 16.79 6.85 1.14
CA ASP A 88 18.04 7.35 1.74
C ASP A 88 19.21 6.37 1.50
N PHE A 89 18.93 5.08 1.33
CA PHE A 89 19.90 4.11 0.82
C PHE A 89 20.07 4.30 -0.69
N THR A 90 21.29 4.50 -1.15
CA THR A 90 21.59 4.69 -2.58
C THR A 90 22.60 3.65 -3.06
N TYR A 91 22.19 2.89 -4.07
CA TYR A 91 23.02 1.82 -4.65
C TYR A 91 23.14 2.01 -6.16
N THR A 92 24.35 1.94 -6.70
CA THR A 92 24.58 2.05 -8.14
C THR A 92 23.97 0.87 -8.91
N ASN A 93 24.01 -0.33 -8.33
CA ASN A 93 23.64 -1.57 -8.99
C ASN A 93 22.42 -2.27 -8.38
N VAL A 94 21.67 -1.59 -7.52
CA VAL A 94 20.41 -2.12 -6.96
C VAL A 94 19.28 -1.23 -7.43
N ARG A 95 18.35 -1.81 -8.16
CA ARG A 95 17.13 -1.12 -8.58
C ARG A 95 16.16 -1.05 -7.40
N GLN A 96 15.78 0.15 -7.00
CA GLN A 96 14.88 0.38 -5.87
C GLN A 96 13.47 0.70 -6.37
N VAL A 97 12.46 0.01 -5.82
CA VAL A 97 11.05 0.22 -6.16
C VAL A 97 10.20 0.28 -4.89
N ALA A 98 9.54 1.41 -4.66
CA ALA A 98 8.54 1.56 -3.59
C ALA A 98 7.16 1.23 -4.16
N LEU A 99 6.54 0.17 -3.62
CA LEU A 99 5.23 -0.34 -4.07
C LEU A 99 4.11 0.42 -3.36
N ARG A 100 3.63 1.54 -3.92
CA ARG A 100 2.50 2.32 -3.40
C ARG A 100 1.19 1.56 -3.59
N THR A 101 0.96 0.62 -2.69
CA THR A 101 -0.15 -0.33 -2.76
C THR A 101 -1.45 0.30 -2.28
N THR A 102 -2.53 0.06 -3.05
CA THR A 102 -3.90 0.37 -2.67
C THR A 102 -4.49 -0.75 -1.80
N ILE A 103 -5.82 -0.77 -1.58
CA ILE A 103 -6.45 -1.86 -0.80
C ILE A 103 -6.38 -3.14 -1.63
N VAL A 104 -5.61 -4.12 -1.16
CA VAL A 104 -5.53 -5.43 -1.81
C VAL A 104 -6.75 -6.26 -1.39
N LEU A 105 -7.50 -6.73 -2.39
CA LEU A 105 -8.69 -7.56 -2.21
C LEU A 105 -8.33 -9.02 -2.49
N GLY A 106 -8.26 -9.83 -1.44
CA GLY A 106 -8.01 -11.26 -1.49
C GLY A 106 -8.98 -12.02 -0.59
N LYS A 107 -9.32 -13.25 -0.95
CA LYS A 107 -10.28 -14.08 -0.19
C LYS A 107 -9.74 -14.56 1.15
N ASP A 108 -8.41 -14.70 1.27
CA ASP A 108 -7.77 -15.39 2.39
C ASP A 108 -7.13 -14.45 3.42
N GLY A 109 -7.24 -13.11 3.21
CA GLY A 109 -6.65 -12.13 4.13
C GLY A 109 -6.97 -10.67 3.79
N GLY A 110 -6.44 -9.76 4.61
CA GLY A 110 -6.61 -8.33 4.45
C GLY A 110 -8.02 -7.82 4.78
N ALA A 111 -8.42 -6.72 4.15
CA ALA A 111 -9.68 -6.04 4.45
C ALA A 111 -10.92 -6.77 3.91
N PHE A 112 -10.80 -7.50 2.80
CA PHE A 112 -11.95 -8.09 2.10
C PHE A 112 -12.72 -9.12 2.93
N PRO A 113 -12.10 -10.12 3.62
CA PRO A 113 -12.83 -11.05 4.47
C PRO A 113 -13.61 -10.35 5.59
N VAL A 114 -13.05 -9.30 6.17
CA VAL A 114 -13.72 -8.51 7.22
C VAL A 114 -14.95 -7.80 6.64
N MET A 115 -14.79 -7.13 5.50
CA MET A 115 -15.87 -6.44 4.80
C MET A 115 -16.99 -7.43 4.41
N LYS A 116 -16.62 -8.60 3.89
CA LYS A 116 -17.54 -9.68 3.54
C LYS A 116 -18.31 -10.20 4.76
N LYS A 117 -17.62 -10.43 5.88
CA LYS A 117 -18.24 -10.86 7.14
C LYS A 117 -19.24 -9.83 7.65
N MET A 118 -18.86 -8.55 7.68
CA MET A 118 -19.75 -7.45 8.08
C MET A 118 -20.99 -7.37 7.18
N THR A 119 -20.81 -7.54 5.87
CA THR A 119 -21.90 -7.52 4.90
C THR A 119 -22.90 -8.66 5.14
N LYS A 120 -22.41 -9.89 5.37
CA LYS A 120 -23.25 -11.04 5.71
C LYS A 120 -24.01 -10.89 7.04
N LEU A 121 -23.50 -10.09 7.95
CA LEU A 121 -24.15 -9.73 9.22
C LEU A 121 -25.05 -8.48 9.09
N PHE A 122 -25.42 -8.09 7.87
CA PHE A 122 -26.24 -6.91 7.56
C PHE A 122 -25.64 -5.57 8.03
N ALA A 123 -24.36 -5.53 8.41
CA ALA A 123 -23.62 -4.33 8.79
C ALA A 123 -22.82 -3.72 7.64
N GLY A 124 -22.90 -4.27 6.42
CA GLY A 124 -22.18 -3.84 5.22
C GLY A 124 -22.86 -2.69 4.48
N GLY A 125 -23.13 -1.58 5.15
CA GLY A 125 -23.69 -0.37 4.53
C GLY A 125 -22.61 0.55 3.93
N LYS A 126 -23.07 1.58 3.17
CA LYS A 126 -22.18 2.67 2.77
C LYS A 126 -21.64 3.38 4.01
N GLN A 127 -20.40 3.79 3.96
CA GLN A 127 -19.77 4.54 5.03
C GLN A 127 -19.96 6.04 4.79
N GLY A 128 -20.44 6.75 5.81
CA GLY A 128 -20.73 8.18 5.70
C GLY A 128 -21.69 8.50 4.54
N ASN A 129 -21.35 9.48 3.71
CA ASN A 129 -22.14 9.82 2.53
C ASN A 129 -21.91 8.86 1.33
N GLY A 130 -20.92 7.99 1.40
CA GLY A 130 -20.58 7.00 0.38
C GLY A 130 -19.93 7.57 -0.90
N LYS A 131 -19.58 8.86 -0.91
CA LYS A 131 -18.97 9.52 -2.08
C LYS A 131 -17.46 9.30 -2.18
N GLN A 132 -16.80 8.94 -1.06
CA GLN A 132 -15.36 8.73 -1.02
C GLN A 132 -14.94 7.63 -2.00
N MET A 133 -13.80 7.84 -2.65
CA MET A 133 -13.22 6.86 -3.56
C MET A 133 -12.49 5.77 -2.79
N ILE A 134 -12.66 4.54 -3.24
CA ILE A 134 -11.90 3.37 -2.79
C ILE A 134 -10.97 3.00 -3.95
N SER A 135 -9.68 3.14 -3.72
CA SER A 135 -8.66 2.59 -4.61
C SER A 135 -8.34 1.18 -4.15
N TRP A 136 -8.36 0.24 -5.07
CA TRP A 136 -8.21 -1.19 -4.78
C TRP A 136 -7.44 -1.90 -5.88
N ILE A 137 -6.95 -3.11 -5.57
CA ILE A 137 -6.34 -4.03 -6.51
C ILE A 137 -6.72 -5.46 -6.12
N HIS A 138 -6.95 -6.34 -7.10
CA HIS A 138 -7.11 -7.77 -6.80
C HIS A 138 -5.77 -8.39 -6.42
N ILE A 139 -5.77 -9.41 -5.56
CA ILE A 139 -4.53 -10.05 -5.11
C ILE A 139 -3.73 -10.64 -6.28
N ASP A 140 -4.39 -11.24 -7.26
CA ASP A 140 -3.72 -11.80 -8.43
C ASP A 140 -3.08 -10.70 -9.30
N ASP A 141 -3.76 -9.56 -9.47
CA ASP A 141 -3.22 -8.41 -10.20
C ASP A 141 -2.03 -7.80 -9.45
N PHE A 142 -2.10 -7.74 -8.11
CA PHE A 142 -0.97 -7.31 -7.29
C PHE A 142 0.25 -8.22 -7.49
N THR A 143 0.05 -9.54 -7.44
CA THR A 143 1.12 -10.52 -7.64
C THR A 143 1.71 -10.42 -9.05
N ASN A 144 0.85 -10.37 -10.07
CA ASN A 144 1.27 -10.22 -11.46
C ASN A 144 2.03 -8.89 -11.70
N ALA A 145 1.62 -7.80 -11.04
CA ALA A 145 2.32 -6.52 -11.11
C ALA A 145 3.71 -6.60 -10.48
N VAL A 146 3.86 -7.29 -9.34
CA VAL A 146 5.17 -7.53 -8.71
C VAL A 146 6.06 -8.35 -9.63
N ASP A 147 5.55 -9.43 -10.23
CA ASP A 147 6.29 -10.25 -11.20
C ASP A 147 6.68 -9.44 -12.44
N HIS A 148 5.78 -8.60 -12.95
CA HIS A 148 6.07 -7.68 -14.05
C HIS A 148 7.21 -6.72 -13.70
N ILE A 149 7.16 -6.11 -12.52
CA ILE A 149 8.23 -5.22 -12.04
C ILE A 149 9.56 -5.99 -11.92
N LEU A 150 9.55 -7.25 -11.51
CA LEU A 150 10.78 -8.05 -11.36
C LEU A 150 11.55 -8.19 -12.69
N VAL A 151 10.84 -8.37 -13.79
CA VAL A 151 11.44 -8.62 -15.11
C VAL A 151 11.65 -7.38 -15.98
N HIS A 152 11.18 -6.21 -15.55
CA HIS A 152 11.28 -4.94 -16.29
C HIS A 152 12.23 -3.98 -15.55
N ASP A 153 13.49 -3.95 -15.98
CA ASP A 153 14.56 -3.20 -15.30
C ASP A 153 14.42 -1.67 -15.39
N GLU A 154 13.63 -1.17 -16.32
CA GLU A 154 13.29 0.26 -16.47
C GLU A 154 12.35 0.75 -15.37
N LEU A 155 11.58 -0.13 -14.74
CA LEU A 155 10.63 0.23 -13.68
C LEU A 155 11.36 0.45 -12.34
N ARG A 156 11.43 1.71 -11.91
CA ARG A 156 12.12 2.13 -10.67
C ARG A 156 11.42 3.30 -9.99
N GLY A 157 11.80 3.59 -8.76
CA GLY A 157 11.18 4.65 -7.96
C GLY A 157 9.85 4.20 -7.35
N SER A 158 8.96 5.13 -7.09
CA SER A 158 7.64 4.82 -6.55
C SER A 158 6.69 4.40 -7.68
N ILE A 159 5.99 3.28 -7.50
CA ILE A 159 5.03 2.72 -8.47
C ILE A 159 3.70 2.48 -7.78
N ASN A 160 2.62 2.98 -8.36
CA ASN A 160 1.26 2.78 -7.88
C ASN A 160 0.73 1.39 -8.25
N LEU A 161 0.39 0.60 -7.26
CA LEU A 161 -0.28 -0.70 -7.45
C LEU A 161 -1.76 -0.57 -7.12
N GLY A 162 -2.56 -0.35 -8.15
CA GLY A 162 -4.00 -0.15 -8.03
C GLY A 162 -4.74 -0.40 -9.33
N SER A 163 -6.01 -0.78 -9.21
CA SER A 163 -6.91 -0.87 -10.37
C SER A 163 -7.08 0.52 -11.00
N PRO A 164 -7.09 0.62 -12.33
CA PRO A 164 -7.36 1.88 -13.02
C PRO A 164 -8.78 2.42 -12.79
N ASN A 165 -9.66 1.61 -12.22
CA ASN A 165 -11.06 1.92 -11.97
C ASN A 165 -11.37 1.98 -10.47
N PRO A 166 -11.02 3.06 -9.76
CA PRO A 166 -11.42 3.23 -8.37
C PRO A 166 -12.96 3.33 -8.28
N ALA A 167 -13.53 2.85 -7.18
CA ALA A 167 -14.97 2.83 -6.98
C ALA A 167 -15.41 3.80 -5.90
N ARG A 168 -16.59 4.42 -6.04
CA ARG A 168 -17.22 5.12 -4.91
C ARG A 168 -17.62 4.11 -3.84
N ASN A 169 -17.42 4.43 -2.57
CA ASN A 169 -17.77 3.54 -1.46
C ASN A 169 -19.21 3.03 -1.54
N ALA A 170 -20.18 3.89 -1.86
CA ALA A 170 -21.57 3.48 -2.00
C ALA A 170 -21.76 2.41 -3.09
N HIS A 171 -21.05 2.53 -4.22
CA HIS A 171 -21.09 1.55 -5.30
C HIS A 171 -20.41 0.25 -4.87
N PHE A 172 -19.19 0.31 -4.36
CA PHE A 172 -18.43 -0.84 -3.88
C PHE A 172 -19.21 -1.66 -2.85
N MET A 173 -19.81 -1.00 -1.85
CA MET A 173 -20.59 -1.68 -0.82
C MET A 173 -21.90 -2.25 -1.35
N ARG A 174 -22.51 -1.67 -2.40
CA ARG A 174 -23.68 -2.23 -3.08
C ARG A 174 -23.32 -3.53 -3.79
N GLU A 175 -22.25 -3.52 -4.59
CA GLU A 175 -21.78 -4.72 -5.32
C GLU A 175 -21.38 -5.83 -4.35
N LEU A 176 -20.68 -5.47 -3.25
CA LEU A 176 -20.32 -6.43 -2.22
C LEU A 176 -21.56 -7.09 -1.58
N ARG A 177 -22.62 -6.32 -1.30
CA ARG A 177 -23.88 -6.89 -0.79
C ARG A 177 -24.54 -7.82 -1.82
N SER A 178 -24.60 -7.39 -3.07
CA SER A 178 -25.16 -8.21 -4.15
C SER A 178 -24.44 -9.55 -4.31
N ALA A 179 -23.12 -9.55 -4.16
CA ALA A 179 -22.29 -10.76 -4.26
C ALA A 179 -22.33 -11.65 -3.00
N CYS A 180 -22.84 -11.15 -1.86
CA CYS A 180 -22.90 -11.88 -0.60
C CYS A 180 -24.28 -12.51 -0.31
N ASN A 181 -25.32 -12.11 -1.06
CA ASN A 181 -26.67 -12.66 -1.01
C ASN A 181 -26.83 -13.74 -2.07
#